data_9e934ced429721d3997225a6b4fbf82a
#
_entry.id   9e934ced429721d3997225a6b4fbf82a
#
_cell.length_a   1.000
_cell.length_b   1.000
_cell.length_c   1.000
_cell.angle_alpha   90.00
_cell.angle_beta   90.00
_cell.angle_gamma   90.00
#
_symmetry.space_group_name_H-M   'P 1'
#
loop_
_entity.id
_entity.type
_entity.pdbx_description
1 polymer ?
#
loop_
_entity_poly.entity_id
_entity_poly.type
_entity_poly.pdbx_seq_one_letter_code
_entity_poly.pdbx_strand_id
1 'polypeptide(L)'
;MLSALLALPASAQKITTQHEVVDCGQVVFHKPVTAEFVLKNDGHKPLVINNVLKSCGCTEVDYPKTGIAAGESFVIKAVYDAKQMGTFTKQVCLYTNAGEDPFILSMRGKVVGSVVDFAGSYDEMLGVIKSDAQEVEFDDVNRGDRPVQRIHIFNPTDELLEPVVMHLPSYLHAFVSPSKVAPRHSAEISFVLDSKKLRDLGLNQTSVYLGERPGDKVAPEKEIVVSAVLLPGFENMTPAKKALAPKIEMSATDLNLGSFNGKKKLKGEILITNKGKSELDIRSMQMFTMGLQVNLKKSKIQPGETVKMKVTAVAADLKKSRVRHPRILMITNDPEHAKVVVKINVQ
;
A
#
# COMPACT_ATOMS: atom_id res chain seq x y z
N MET A 1 -38.77 -16.44 48.10
CA MET A 1 -38.92 -16.23 46.65
C MET A 1 -38.05 -15.02 46.25
N LEU A 2 -36.90 -15.33 45.65
CA LEU A 2 -35.93 -14.31 45.22
C LEU A 2 -36.21 -13.97 43.77
N SER A 3 -36.77 -12.78 43.50
CA SER A 3 -37.07 -12.32 42.13
C SER A 3 -35.79 -11.82 41.49
N ALA A 4 -35.24 -12.61 40.56
CA ALA A 4 -34.12 -12.16 39.76
C ALA A 4 -34.62 -11.17 38.69
N LEU A 5 -34.30 -9.86 38.86
CA LEU A 5 -34.46 -8.89 37.79
C LEU A 5 -33.41 -9.20 36.70
N LEU A 6 -33.87 -9.76 35.58
CA LEU A 6 -33.10 -9.81 34.35
C LEU A 6 -32.99 -8.38 33.80
N ALA A 7 -31.85 -7.73 33.99
CA ALA A 7 -31.48 -6.51 33.28
C ALA A 7 -31.28 -6.88 31.80
N LEU A 8 -32.27 -6.60 30.97
CA LEU A 8 -32.11 -6.62 29.50
C LEU A 8 -31.08 -5.56 29.12
N PRO A 9 -30.08 -5.87 28.28
CA PRO A 9 -29.17 -4.84 27.78
C PRO A 9 -29.99 -3.81 27.02
N ALA A 10 -29.95 -2.55 27.50
CA ALA A 10 -30.53 -1.43 26.80
C ALA A 10 -29.76 -1.29 25.46
N SER A 11 -30.38 -1.71 24.37
CA SER A 11 -29.84 -1.47 23.02
C SER A 11 -29.79 0.03 22.80
N ALA A 12 -28.61 0.59 22.97
CA ALA A 12 -28.32 1.98 22.64
C ALA A 12 -28.46 2.19 21.11
N GLN A 13 -28.80 3.40 20.70
CA GLN A 13 -28.69 3.81 19.31
C GLN A 13 -27.23 3.62 18.86
N LYS A 14 -27.05 3.27 17.59
CA LYS A 14 -25.71 3.03 17.02
C LYS A 14 -25.58 3.75 15.70
N ILE A 15 -24.52 4.53 15.57
CA ILE A 15 -24.16 5.18 14.31
C ILE A 15 -23.11 4.33 13.62
N THR A 16 -23.27 4.09 12.33
CA THR A 16 -22.29 3.44 11.48
C THR A 16 -22.02 4.27 10.23
N THR A 17 -20.81 4.23 9.74
CA THR A 17 -20.40 4.79 8.45
C THR A 17 -19.28 3.95 7.85
N GLN A 18 -19.15 3.98 6.54
CA GLN A 18 -18.02 3.33 5.85
C GLN A 18 -16.77 4.20 5.92
N HIS A 19 -16.91 5.52 6.03
CA HIS A 19 -15.80 6.46 6.01
C HIS A 19 -16.00 7.56 7.07
N GLU A 20 -15.22 7.48 8.14
CA GLU A 20 -15.13 8.56 9.15
C GLU A 20 -14.19 9.70 8.69
N VAL A 21 -13.37 9.43 7.66
CA VAL A 21 -12.41 10.40 7.10
C VAL A 21 -12.64 10.55 5.61
N VAL A 22 -12.85 11.78 5.14
CA VAL A 22 -12.89 12.15 3.72
C VAL A 22 -11.61 12.90 3.36
N ASP A 23 -10.86 12.38 2.39
CA ASP A 23 -9.71 13.06 1.80
C ASP A 23 -10.15 13.91 0.62
N CYS A 24 -9.95 15.22 0.71
CA CYS A 24 -10.33 16.20 -0.31
C CYS A 24 -9.23 16.45 -1.35
N GLY A 25 -8.05 15.82 -1.18
CA GLY A 25 -6.92 16.00 -2.09
C GLY A 25 -6.38 17.44 -2.10
N GLN A 26 -5.99 17.91 -3.28
CA GLN A 26 -5.60 19.30 -3.50
C GLN A 26 -6.84 20.18 -3.68
N VAL A 27 -6.93 21.24 -2.88
CA VAL A 27 -8.03 22.22 -2.91
C VAL A 27 -7.45 23.57 -3.30
N VAL A 28 -8.07 24.26 -4.27
CA VAL A 28 -7.60 25.58 -4.69
C VAL A 28 -7.89 26.61 -3.61
N PHE A 29 -6.90 27.46 -3.33
CA PHE A 29 -7.02 28.56 -2.38
C PHE A 29 -8.25 29.44 -2.66
N HIS A 30 -9.01 29.78 -1.62
CA HIS A 30 -10.31 30.47 -1.70
C HIS A 30 -11.43 29.74 -2.48
N LYS A 31 -11.26 28.45 -2.80
CA LYS A 31 -12.35 27.63 -3.34
C LYS A 31 -12.85 26.70 -2.22
N PRO A 32 -14.04 26.94 -1.65
CA PRO A 32 -14.59 26.05 -0.62
C PRO A 32 -14.70 24.62 -1.11
N VAL A 33 -14.45 23.67 -0.22
CA VAL A 33 -14.56 22.23 -0.51
C VAL A 33 -15.54 21.59 0.47
N THR A 34 -16.38 20.70 -0.07
CA THR A 34 -17.40 19.96 0.69
C THR A 34 -16.99 18.51 0.87
N ALA A 35 -16.98 18.04 2.12
CA ALA A 35 -16.93 16.62 2.45
C ALA A 35 -18.33 16.13 2.82
N GLU A 36 -18.78 15.06 2.18
CA GLU A 36 -20.06 14.41 2.47
C GLU A 36 -19.80 13.08 3.18
N PHE A 37 -20.41 12.89 4.33
CA PHE A 37 -20.37 11.67 5.14
C PHE A 37 -21.74 11.03 5.12
N VAL A 38 -21.83 9.81 4.59
CA VAL A 38 -23.04 9.01 4.64
C VAL A 38 -23.01 8.14 5.89
N LEU A 39 -23.96 8.39 6.80
CA LEU A 39 -24.11 7.66 8.04
C LEU A 39 -25.43 6.90 8.05
N LYS A 40 -25.53 5.90 8.92
CA LYS A 40 -26.74 5.12 9.13
C LYS A 40 -27.04 5.04 10.63
N ASN A 41 -28.30 5.22 10.97
CA ASN A 41 -28.79 4.84 12.29
C ASN A 41 -28.97 3.33 12.34
N ASP A 42 -27.98 2.60 12.84
CA ASP A 42 -27.99 1.14 12.96
C ASP A 42 -28.53 0.66 14.31
N GLY A 43 -29.14 1.58 15.08
CA GLY A 43 -29.86 1.31 16.30
C GLY A 43 -31.34 0.99 16.07
N HIS A 44 -32.08 0.71 17.16
CA HIS A 44 -33.48 0.32 17.11
C HIS A 44 -34.47 1.47 17.45
N LYS A 45 -33.97 2.66 17.75
CA LYS A 45 -34.76 3.84 18.09
C LYS A 45 -34.33 5.04 17.24
N PRO A 46 -35.16 6.09 17.12
CA PRO A 46 -34.78 7.30 16.41
C PRO A 46 -33.50 7.90 16.99
N LEU A 47 -32.57 8.25 16.12
CA LEU A 47 -31.33 8.95 16.43
C LEU A 47 -31.57 10.47 16.35
N VAL A 48 -31.17 11.19 17.36
CA VAL A 48 -31.25 12.66 17.41
C VAL A 48 -29.85 13.24 17.56
N ILE A 49 -29.50 14.18 16.68
CA ILE A 49 -28.25 14.95 16.78
C ILE A 49 -28.54 16.15 17.67
N ASN A 50 -28.05 16.10 18.90
CA ASN A 50 -28.31 17.13 19.94
C ASN A 50 -27.43 18.37 19.73
N ASN A 51 -26.17 18.18 19.34
CA ASN A 51 -25.21 19.25 19.10
C ASN A 51 -24.15 18.83 18.08
N VAL A 52 -23.57 19.81 17.38
CA VAL A 52 -22.47 19.63 16.45
C VAL A 52 -21.38 20.64 16.76
N LEU A 53 -20.19 20.16 17.13
CA LEU A 53 -19.03 20.99 17.34
C LEU A 53 -18.06 20.85 16.16
N LYS A 54 -17.42 21.96 15.82
CA LYS A 54 -16.46 22.07 14.71
C LYS A 54 -15.09 22.44 15.26
N SER A 55 -14.02 21.91 14.68
CA SER A 55 -12.63 22.23 15.09
C SER A 55 -12.23 23.69 14.80
N CYS A 56 -12.96 24.41 13.92
CA CYS A 56 -12.74 25.83 13.63
C CYS A 56 -14.01 26.51 13.11
N GLY A 57 -14.04 27.86 13.17
CA GLY A 57 -15.07 28.68 12.52
C GLY A 57 -15.01 28.67 10.99
N CYS A 58 -13.93 28.17 10.41
CA CYS A 58 -13.66 28.05 8.98
C CYS A 58 -14.39 26.87 8.30
N THR A 59 -15.20 26.13 9.07
CA THR A 59 -15.97 24.98 8.55
C THR A 59 -17.45 25.20 8.86
N GLU A 60 -18.31 25.05 7.86
CA GLU A 60 -19.76 25.00 8.00
C GLU A 60 -20.23 23.55 7.96
N VAL A 61 -21.29 23.23 8.71
CA VAL A 61 -21.81 21.85 8.78
C VAL A 61 -23.32 21.87 8.61
N ASP A 62 -23.78 21.14 7.59
CA ASP A 62 -25.18 20.85 7.37
C ASP A 62 -25.51 19.42 7.80
N TYR A 63 -26.60 19.25 8.54
CA TYR A 63 -27.01 17.96 9.12
C TYR A 63 -28.53 17.94 9.39
N PRO A 64 -29.15 16.75 9.43
CA PRO A 64 -30.58 16.61 9.78
C PRO A 64 -30.90 17.20 11.13
N LYS A 65 -31.93 18.07 11.19
CA LYS A 65 -32.42 18.70 12.43
C LYS A 65 -33.56 17.93 13.10
N THR A 66 -34.09 16.92 12.37
CA THR A 66 -35.16 16.03 12.87
C THR A 66 -34.60 14.68 13.26
N GLY A 67 -35.36 13.90 14.03
CA GLY A 67 -34.96 12.54 14.38
C GLY A 67 -34.87 11.64 13.15
N ILE A 68 -33.81 10.83 13.10
CA ILE A 68 -33.49 9.89 12.04
C ILE A 68 -34.01 8.51 12.43
N ALA A 69 -34.91 7.93 11.65
CA ALA A 69 -35.53 6.66 11.98
C ALA A 69 -34.53 5.50 12.09
N ALA A 70 -34.88 4.43 12.81
CA ALA A 70 -34.09 3.22 12.88
C ALA A 70 -33.87 2.64 11.49
N GLY A 71 -32.62 2.30 11.14
CA GLY A 71 -32.23 1.76 9.83
C GLY A 71 -32.09 2.82 8.73
N GLU A 72 -32.45 4.08 8.96
CA GLU A 72 -32.37 5.16 8.00
C GLU A 72 -30.94 5.66 7.80
N SER A 73 -30.56 5.96 6.56
CA SER A 73 -29.30 6.63 6.21
C SER A 73 -29.49 8.14 6.10
N PHE A 74 -28.48 8.89 6.51
CA PHE A 74 -28.48 10.34 6.47
C PHE A 74 -27.10 10.88 6.09
N VAL A 75 -27.03 12.13 5.68
CA VAL A 75 -25.80 12.77 5.22
C VAL A 75 -25.44 13.94 6.12
N ILE A 76 -24.16 14.01 6.50
CA ILE A 76 -23.55 15.20 7.10
C ILE A 76 -22.66 15.82 6.04
N LYS A 77 -22.84 17.12 5.77
CA LYS A 77 -22.01 17.89 4.84
C LYS A 77 -21.15 18.87 5.62
N ALA A 78 -19.84 18.78 5.47
CA ALA A 78 -18.88 19.71 6.05
C ALA A 78 -18.22 20.53 4.92
N VAL A 79 -18.32 21.86 4.98
CA VAL A 79 -17.78 22.78 3.99
C VAL A 79 -16.64 23.57 4.61
N TYR A 80 -15.41 23.37 4.11
CA TYR A 80 -14.24 24.13 4.53
C TYR A 80 -13.98 25.28 3.53
N ASP A 81 -13.71 26.49 4.03
CA ASP A 81 -13.58 27.71 3.21
C ASP A 81 -12.26 27.85 2.44
N ALA A 82 -11.28 26.98 2.69
CA ALA A 82 -9.98 26.93 2.03
C ALA A 82 -9.20 28.26 2.00
N LYS A 83 -9.34 29.09 3.03
CA LYS A 83 -8.66 30.40 3.13
C LYS A 83 -7.26 30.34 3.74
N GLN A 84 -6.76 29.17 4.03
CA GLN A 84 -5.41 28.98 4.60
C GLN A 84 -4.63 27.97 3.78
N MET A 85 -3.48 28.41 3.21
CA MET A 85 -2.59 27.54 2.42
C MET A 85 -1.96 26.45 3.29
N GLY A 86 -1.69 25.29 2.68
CA GLY A 86 -1.05 24.16 3.33
C GLY A 86 -2.00 23.02 3.66
N THR A 87 -1.52 22.01 4.40
CA THR A 87 -2.33 20.87 4.81
C THR A 87 -3.37 21.26 5.85
N PHE A 88 -4.54 20.65 5.76
CA PHE A 88 -5.59 20.83 6.73
C PHE A 88 -6.19 19.49 7.19
N THR A 89 -6.65 19.46 8.44
CA THR A 89 -7.53 18.44 8.98
C THR A 89 -8.59 19.18 9.79
N LYS A 90 -9.87 18.98 9.43
CA LYS A 90 -11.01 19.58 10.11
C LYS A 90 -11.89 18.48 10.67
N GLN A 91 -12.32 18.64 11.91
CA GLN A 91 -13.14 17.66 12.59
C GLN A 91 -14.55 18.21 12.87
N VAL A 92 -15.52 17.33 12.80
CA VAL A 92 -16.91 17.53 13.14
C VAL A 92 -17.28 16.50 14.19
N CYS A 93 -17.63 16.94 15.39
CA CYS A 93 -18.05 16.09 16.51
C CYS A 93 -19.57 16.12 16.62
N LEU A 94 -20.22 14.99 16.39
CA LEU A 94 -21.68 14.84 16.51
C LEU A 94 -22.03 14.31 17.88
N TYR A 95 -22.69 15.13 18.71
CA TYR A 95 -23.26 14.70 19.97
C TYR A 95 -24.71 14.25 19.73
N THR A 96 -25.00 13.02 20.10
CA THR A 96 -26.30 12.39 19.81
C THR A 96 -26.88 11.71 21.05
N ASN A 97 -28.10 11.24 20.94
CA ASN A 97 -28.70 10.41 21.99
C ASN A 97 -28.21 8.92 21.93
N ALA A 98 -27.21 8.60 21.14
CA ALA A 98 -26.66 7.26 21.06
C ALA A 98 -25.62 6.95 22.16
N GLY A 99 -25.04 7.99 22.78
CA GLY A 99 -24.02 7.85 23.82
C GLY A 99 -23.57 9.22 24.34
N GLU A 100 -22.67 9.20 25.33
CA GLU A 100 -22.07 10.42 25.90
C GLU A 100 -20.90 10.92 25.03
N ASP A 101 -20.16 10.01 24.41
CA ASP A 101 -19.04 10.34 23.54
C ASP A 101 -19.52 10.83 22.17
N PRO A 102 -18.88 11.86 21.59
CA PRO A 102 -19.22 12.34 20.27
C PRO A 102 -18.77 11.36 19.17
N PHE A 103 -19.56 11.23 18.12
CA PHE A 103 -19.13 10.57 16.90
C PHE A 103 -18.31 11.56 16.05
N ILE A 104 -17.05 11.22 15.75
CA ILE A 104 -16.08 12.14 15.14
C ILE A 104 -15.94 11.84 13.65
N LEU A 105 -16.20 12.85 12.83
CA LEU A 105 -15.95 12.86 11.40
C LEU A 105 -14.80 13.81 11.09
N SER A 106 -13.97 13.45 10.10
CA SER A 106 -12.82 14.25 9.72
C SER A 106 -12.76 14.48 8.21
N MET A 107 -12.44 15.69 7.78
CA MET A 107 -12.04 15.99 6.43
C MET A 107 -10.60 16.48 6.40
N ARG A 108 -9.81 16.08 5.42
CA ARG A 108 -8.41 16.47 5.27
C ARG A 108 -8.08 16.76 3.82
N GLY A 109 -6.97 17.48 3.60
CA GLY A 109 -6.48 17.80 2.27
C GLY A 109 -5.32 18.80 2.33
N LYS A 110 -5.00 19.38 1.17
CA LYS A 110 -3.97 20.41 1.04
C LYS A 110 -4.49 21.57 0.19
N VAL A 111 -4.52 22.77 0.76
CA VAL A 111 -4.84 24.00 0.03
C VAL A 111 -3.60 24.45 -0.75
N VAL A 112 -3.75 24.61 -2.06
CA VAL A 112 -2.70 24.97 -3.02
C VAL A 112 -3.14 26.18 -3.87
N GLY A 113 -2.18 26.92 -4.42
CA GLY A 113 -2.50 28.06 -5.32
C GLY A 113 -3.14 27.60 -6.64
N SER A 114 -2.71 26.47 -7.16
CA SER A 114 -3.30 25.79 -8.32
C SER A 114 -3.15 24.27 -8.12
N VAL A 115 -4.12 23.50 -8.61
CA VAL A 115 -4.00 22.04 -8.65
C VAL A 115 -2.94 21.69 -9.68
N VAL A 116 -1.99 20.87 -9.26
CA VAL A 116 -0.97 20.32 -10.17
C VAL A 116 -1.36 18.89 -10.47
N ASP A 117 -1.78 18.65 -11.70
CA ASP A 117 -2.03 17.31 -12.20
C ASP A 117 -0.70 16.55 -12.40
N PHE A 118 -0.78 15.23 -12.30
CA PHE A 118 0.36 14.37 -12.59
C PHE A 118 0.81 14.56 -14.04
N ALA A 119 2.08 14.92 -14.24
CA ALA A 119 2.65 15.23 -15.56
C ALA A 119 3.15 13.98 -16.32
N GLY A 120 3.03 12.78 -15.74
CA GLY A 120 3.42 11.52 -16.37
C GLY A 120 2.32 10.92 -17.25
N SER A 121 2.61 9.77 -17.85
CA SER A 121 1.66 8.99 -18.62
C SER A 121 0.92 7.96 -17.75
N TYR A 122 -0.26 7.57 -18.19
CA TYR A 122 -1.06 6.50 -17.58
C TYR A 122 -1.09 5.30 -18.55
N ASP A 123 0.00 4.54 -18.57
CA ASP A 123 0.22 3.50 -19.57
C ASP A 123 -0.40 2.14 -19.19
N GLU A 124 -0.84 2.01 -17.93
CA GLU A 124 -1.44 0.79 -17.40
C GLU A 124 -2.96 0.94 -17.20
N MET A 125 -3.65 -0.21 -17.22
CA MET A 125 -5.09 -0.29 -16.96
C MET A 125 -5.37 -1.16 -15.75
N LEU A 126 -6.11 -0.63 -14.79
CA LEU A 126 -6.60 -1.32 -13.59
C LEU A 126 -8.14 -1.36 -13.65
N GLY A 127 -8.69 -2.34 -14.36
CA GLY A 127 -10.11 -2.35 -14.74
C GLY A 127 -10.41 -1.20 -15.71
N VAL A 128 -11.29 -0.29 -15.35
CA VAL A 128 -11.60 0.92 -16.14
C VAL A 128 -10.68 2.10 -15.81
N ILE A 129 -9.97 2.05 -14.68
CA ILE A 129 -9.09 3.12 -14.20
C ILE A 129 -7.73 3.02 -14.89
N LYS A 130 -7.22 4.15 -15.39
CA LYS A 130 -5.84 4.22 -15.88
C LYS A 130 -4.87 4.46 -14.72
N SER A 131 -3.66 3.90 -14.82
CA SER A 131 -2.59 4.08 -13.83
C SER A 131 -1.23 4.31 -14.49
N ASP A 132 -0.32 4.98 -13.77
CA ASP A 132 1.08 5.09 -14.16
C ASP A 132 1.88 3.83 -13.83
N ALA A 133 1.39 2.95 -12.95
CA ALA A 133 2.04 1.72 -12.58
C ALA A 133 1.04 0.63 -12.12
N GLN A 134 1.42 -0.64 -12.32
CA GLN A 134 0.75 -1.83 -11.77
C GLN A 134 1.62 -2.54 -10.71
N GLU A 135 2.81 -2.03 -10.46
CA GLU A 135 3.76 -2.58 -9.50
C GLU A 135 4.16 -1.49 -8.49
N VAL A 136 4.18 -1.85 -7.21
CA VAL A 136 4.63 -0.99 -6.10
C VAL A 136 5.77 -1.70 -5.39
N GLU A 137 6.96 -1.13 -5.45
CA GLU A 137 8.16 -1.72 -4.87
C GLU A 137 8.66 -0.89 -3.69
N PHE A 138 8.79 -1.53 -2.52
CA PHE A 138 9.48 -1.02 -1.34
C PHE A 138 10.85 -1.69 -1.25
N ASP A 139 11.87 -1.01 -1.75
CA ASP A 139 13.25 -1.48 -1.72
C ASP A 139 13.95 -1.08 -0.42
N ASP A 140 14.92 -1.90 0.03
CA ASP A 140 15.80 -1.61 1.16
C ASP A 140 15.07 -1.22 2.45
N VAL A 141 14.11 -2.04 2.86
CA VAL A 141 13.31 -1.79 4.07
C VAL A 141 13.98 -2.40 5.28
N ASN A 142 14.24 -1.61 6.31
CA ASN A 142 14.68 -2.09 7.62
C ASN A 142 13.48 -2.34 8.55
N ARG A 143 13.66 -3.21 9.54
CA ARG A 143 12.59 -3.49 10.50
C ARG A 143 12.31 -2.26 11.37
N GLY A 144 11.11 -1.75 11.30
CA GLY A 144 10.66 -0.53 11.98
C GLY A 144 10.38 0.62 11.04
N ASP A 145 10.86 0.57 9.81
CA ASP A 145 10.60 1.58 8.79
C ASP A 145 9.11 1.60 8.39
N ARG A 146 8.65 2.78 7.99
CA ARG A 146 7.29 3.01 7.45
C ARG A 146 7.38 3.78 6.13
N PRO A 147 8.01 3.20 5.09
CA PRO A 147 8.13 3.86 3.80
C PRO A 147 6.77 4.02 3.12
N VAL A 148 6.69 5.04 2.25
CA VAL A 148 5.51 5.35 1.45
C VAL A 148 5.88 5.29 -0.02
N GLN A 149 5.11 4.55 -0.80
CA GLN A 149 5.16 4.53 -2.26
C GLN A 149 3.85 5.07 -2.82
N ARG A 150 3.92 5.68 -4.01
CA ARG A 150 2.78 6.32 -4.65
C ARG A 150 2.64 5.87 -6.08
N ILE A 151 1.40 5.69 -6.50
CA ILE A 151 1.02 5.58 -7.91
C ILE A 151 -0.08 6.59 -8.20
N HIS A 152 -0.16 7.01 -9.46
CA HIS A 152 -1.17 7.96 -9.91
C HIS A 152 -2.21 7.23 -10.76
N ILE A 153 -3.45 7.59 -10.55
CA ILE A 153 -4.59 7.03 -11.28
C ILE A 153 -5.39 8.13 -11.95
N PHE A 154 -6.05 7.79 -13.04
CA PHE A 154 -6.90 8.69 -13.80
C PHE A 154 -8.24 8.02 -14.08
N ASN A 155 -9.32 8.75 -13.86
CA ASN A 155 -10.66 8.33 -14.18
C ASN A 155 -10.99 8.70 -15.64
N PRO A 156 -10.94 7.77 -16.60
CA PRO A 156 -11.25 8.06 -18.00
C PRO A 156 -12.76 8.03 -18.29
N THR A 157 -13.59 7.69 -17.31
CA THR A 157 -15.04 7.54 -17.46
C THR A 157 -15.78 8.87 -17.32
N ASP A 158 -17.07 8.87 -17.58
CA ASP A 158 -17.96 10.03 -17.38
C ASP A 158 -18.70 9.94 -16.02
N GLU A 159 -18.37 8.94 -15.19
CA GLU A 159 -18.95 8.75 -13.86
C GLU A 159 -17.98 9.18 -12.75
N LEU A 160 -18.54 9.59 -11.59
CA LEU A 160 -17.79 9.81 -10.38
C LEU A 160 -17.34 8.44 -9.83
N LEU A 161 -16.04 8.24 -9.64
CA LEU A 161 -15.50 7.05 -9.02
C LEU A 161 -15.13 7.30 -7.55
N GLU A 162 -15.18 6.25 -6.74
CA GLU A 162 -14.71 6.24 -5.35
C GLU A 162 -13.74 5.07 -5.16
N PRO A 163 -12.52 5.18 -5.73
CA PRO A 163 -11.61 4.05 -5.79
C PRO A 163 -11.20 3.54 -4.41
N VAL A 164 -11.14 2.23 -4.26
CA VAL A 164 -10.76 1.56 -3.01
C VAL A 164 -9.74 0.46 -3.31
N VAL A 165 -8.67 0.40 -2.50
CA VAL A 165 -7.71 -0.70 -2.56
C VAL A 165 -8.18 -1.84 -1.68
N MET A 166 -8.37 -3.00 -2.29
CA MET A 166 -8.91 -4.20 -1.66
C MET A 166 -7.82 -5.24 -1.39
N HIS A 167 -8.09 -6.16 -0.44
CA HIS A 167 -7.19 -7.26 -0.05
C HIS A 167 -5.85 -6.80 0.53
N LEU A 168 -5.84 -5.69 1.24
CA LEU A 168 -4.65 -5.21 1.94
C LEU A 168 -4.25 -6.17 3.07
N PRO A 169 -3.01 -6.71 3.08
CA PRO A 169 -2.50 -7.44 4.22
C PRO A 169 -2.28 -6.51 5.41
N SER A 170 -2.18 -7.04 6.61
CA SER A 170 -2.08 -6.25 7.85
C SER A 170 -0.88 -5.31 7.93
N TYR A 171 0.16 -5.57 7.14
CA TYR A 171 1.38 -4.74 7.07
C TYR A 171 1.32 -3.62 6.04
N LEU A 172 0.23 -3.53 5.24
CA LEU A 172 0.08 -2.55 4.17
C LEU A 172 -1.18 -1.72 4.39
N HIS A 173 -1.06 -0.41 4.26
CA HIS A 173 -2.16 0.53 4.25
C HIS A 173 -2.16 1.29 2.93
N ALA A 174 -3.34 1.59 2.40
CA ALA A 174 -3.48 2.37 1.18
C ALA A 174 -4.51 3.49 1.36
N PHE A 175 -4.24 4.63 0.74
CA PHE A 175 -5.10 5.82 0.79
C PHE A 175 -5.19 6.41 -0.61
N VAL A 176 -6.41 6.68 -1.06
CA VAL A 176 -6.69 7.36 -2.33
C VAL A 176 -6.98 8.84 -2.04
N SER A 177 -6.31 9.73 -2.73
CA SER A 177 -6.45 11.18 -2.56
C SER A 177 -6.59 11.90 -3.93
N PRO A 178 -7.69 12.60 -4.23
CA PRO A 178 -8.93 12.65 -3.45
C PRO A 178 -9.65 11.30 -3.42
N SER A 179 -10.44 11.06 -2.36
CA SER A 179 -11.18 9.80 -2.21
C SER A 179 -12.32 9.62 -3.22
N LYS A 180 -12.82 10.71 -3.78
CA LYS A 180 -13.79 10.75 -4.89
C LYS A 180 -13.13 11.38 -6.10
N VAL A 181 -13.07 10.64 -7.20
CA VAL A 181 -12.37 11.03 -8.43
C VAL A 181 -13.41 11.38 -9.49
N ALA A 182 -13.55 12.67 -9.79
CA ALA A 182 -14.48 13.15 -10.79
C ALA A 182 -14.14 12.63 -12.21
N PRO A 183 -15.09 12.65 -13.15
CA PRO A 183 -14.82 12.36 -14.56
C PRO A 183 -13.62 13.16 -15.10
N ARG A 184 -12.71 12.48 -15.80
CA ARG A 184 -11.51 13.08 -16.43
C ARG A 184 -10.54 13.75 -15.44
N HIS A 185 -10.56 13.32 -14.17
CA HIS A 185 -9.62 13.78 -13.15
C HIS A 185 -8.71 12.66 -12.65
N SER A 186 -7.60 13.06 -12.05
CA SER A 186 -6.59 12.18 -11.48
C SER A 186 -6.70 12.11 -9.95
N ALA A 187 -6.13 11.05 -9.38
CA ALA A 187 -5.90 10.90 -7.96
C ALA A 187 -4.57 10.17 -7.71
N GLU A 188 -4.07 10.27 -6.48
CA GLU A 188 -2.89 9.55 -6.00
C GLU A 188 -3.32 8.41 -5.07
N ILE A 189 -2.71 7.25 -5.22
CA ILE A 189 -2.79 6.17 -4.24
C ILE A 189 -1.46 6.13 -3.49
N SER A 190 -1.50 6.42 -2.20
CA SER A 190 -0.35 6.29 -1.31
C SER A 190 -0.40 4.94 -0.61
N PHE A 191 0.63 4.11 -0.77
CA PHE A 191 0.83 2.85 -0.06
C PHE A 191 1.82 3.06 1.09
N VAL A 192 1.44 2.70 2.31
CA VAL A 192 2.28 2.82 3.52
C VAL A 192 2.57 1.41 4.04
N LEU A 193 3.85 1.05 4.09
CA LEU A 193 4.30 -0.23 4.61
C LEU A 193 4.63 -0.13 6.10
N ASP A 194 4.10 -1.03 6.93
CA ASP A 194 4.53 -1.24 8.32
C ASP A 194 5.49 -2.43 8.39
N SER A 195 6.78 -2.16 8.28
CA SER A 195 7.81 -3.21 8.22
C SER A 195 7.94 -4.03 9.50
N LYS A 196 7.44 -3.55 10.65
CA LYS A 196 7.39 -4.34 11.90
C LYS A 196 6.53 -5.59 11.76
N LYS A 197 5.52 -5.53 10.89
CA LYS A 197 4.58 -6.64 10.66
C LYS A 197 5.04 -7.62 9.57
N LEU A 198 6.12 -7.31 8.83
CA LEU A 198 6.73 -8.27 7.90
C LEU A 198 7.38 -9.40 8.71
N ARG A 199 7.16 -10.65 8.29
CA ARG A 199 7.68 -11.83 8.99
C ARG A 199 9.03 -12.26 8.47
N ASP A 200 9.14 -12.36 7.15
CA ASP A 200 10.27 -13.00 6.48
C ASP A 200 11.28 -11.98 5.96
N LEU A 201 12.57 -12.31 6.12
CA LEU A 201 13.66 -11.55 5.48
C LEU A 201 13.62 -11.75 3.96
N GLY A 202 14.00 -10.72 3.22
CA GLY A 202 14.01 -10.70 1.77
C GLY A 202 12.66 -10.28 1.21
N LEU A 203 12.27 -10.88 0.09
CA LEU A 203 11.09 -10.49 -0.68
C LEU A 203 9.79 -10.95 0.00
N ASN A 204 8.97 -9.97 0.34
CA ASN A 204 7.56 -10.14 0.72
C ASN A 204 6.72 -9.58 -0.42
N GLN A 205 5.93 -10.40 -1.07
CA GLN A 205 5.12 -10.01 -2.24
C GLN A 205 3.66 -10.36 -2.01
N THR A 206 2.77 -9.48 -2.42
CA THR A 206 1.32 -9.66 -2.34
C THR A 206 0.64 -9.01 -3.53
N SER A 207 -0.59 -9.44 -3.82
CA SER A 207 -1.47 -8.78 -4.77
C SER A 207 -2.57 -8.05 -4.00
N VAL A 208 -2.79 -6.79 -4.37
CA VAL A 208 -3.95 -5.99 -3.96
C VAL A 208 -4.72 -5.60 -5.21
N TYR A 209 -5.95 -5.12 -5.06
CA TYR A 209 -6.82 -4.87 -6.20
C TYR A 209 -7.47 -3.49 -6.08
N LEU A 210 -7.52 -2.75 -7.18
CA LEU A 210 -8.17 -1.46 -7.23
C LEU A 210 -9.63 -1.59 -7.66
N GLY A 211 -10.57 -1.39 -6.74
CA GLY A 211 -11.98 -1.30 -7.04
C GLY A 211 -12.39 0.12 -7.45
N GLU A 212 -13.42 0.25 -8.25
CA GLU A 212 -13.98 1.53 -8.70
C GLU A 212 -14.82 2.20 -7.60
N ARG A 213 -15.34 1.40 -6.66
CA ARG A 213 -16.19 1.82 -5.54
C ARG A 213 -16.11 0.81 -4.40
N PRO A 214 -16.49 1.18 -3.17
CA PRO A 214 -16.65 0.24 -2.07
C PRO A 214 -17.61 -0.89 -2.42
N GLY A 215 -17.23 -2.14 -2.09
CA GLY A 215 -18.00 -3.35 -2.41
C GLY A 215 -17.82 -3.88 -3.83
N ASP A 216 -16.88 -3.34 -4.60
CA ASP A 216 -16.51 -3.86 -5.91
C ASP A 216 -15.89 -5.27 -5.83
N LYS A 217 -15.87 -5.98 -6.95
CA LYS A 217 -15.35 -7.35 -7.02
C LYS A 217 -13.87 -7.35 -7.43
N VAL A 218 -13.14 -8.27 -6.83
CA VAL A 218 -11.77 -8.59 -7.23
C VAL A 218 -11.77 -9.24 -8.61
N ALA A 219 -10.86 -8.75 -9.47
CA ALA A 219 -10.66 -9.29 -10.81
C ALA A 219 -9.19 -9.16 -11.23
N PRO A 220 -8.66 -10.07 -12.06
CA PRO A 220 -7.25 -10.06 -12.44
C PRO A 220 -6.78 -8.75 -13.10
N GLU A 221 -7.64 -8.09 -13.85
CA GLU A 221 -7.36 -6.81 -14.51
C GLU A 221 -7.25 -5.61 -13.56
N LYS A 222 -7.64 -5.78 -12.30
CA LYS A 222 -7.57 -4.77 -11.23
C LYS A 222 -6.38 -4.97 -10.30
N GLU A 223 -5.50 -5.93 -10.61
CA GLU A 223 -4.39 -6.33 -9.76
C GLU A 223 -3.26 -5.29 -9.75
N ILE A 224 -2.78 -4.98 -8.56
CA ILE A 224 -1.54 -4.26 -8.29
C ILE A 224 -0.62 -5.19 -7.51
N VAL A 225 0.58 -5.45 -8.03
CA VAL A 225 1.58 -6.26 -7.34
C VAL A 225 2.36 -5.37 -6.40
N VAL A 226 2.37 -5.71 -5.11
CA VAL A 226 3.14 -4.97 -4.09
C VAL A 226 4.24 -5.86 -3.57
N SER A 227 5.47 -5.37 -3.62
CA SER A 227 6.65 -6.06 -3.09
C SER A 227 7.41 -5.22 -2.08
N ALA A 228 7.99 -5.87 -1.08
CA ALA A 228 8.87 -5.26 -0.09
C ALA A 228 10.07 -6.17 0.19
N VAL A 229 11.27 -5.59 0.24
CA VAL A 229 12.49 -6.33 0.56
C VAL A 229 12.94 -5.98 1.98
N LEU A 230 12.67 -6.87 2.94
CA LEU A 230 13.10 -6.70 4.31
C LEU A 230 14.56 -7.13 4.48
N LEU A 231 15.41 -6.19 4.89
CA LEU A 231 16.83 -6.41 5.11
C LEU A 231 17.13 -6.98 6.50
N PRO A 232 18.20 -7.78 6.65
CA PRO A 232 18.74 -8.15 7.95
C PRO A 232 19.35 -6.92 8.63
N GLY A 233 19.14 -6.76 9.95
CA GLY A 233 19.73 -5.68 10.72
C GLY A 233 21.22 -5.94 11.02
N PHE A 234 22.04 -4.91 10.82
CA PHE A 234 23.47 -4.89 11.16
C PHE A 234 23.84 -3.69 12.04
N GLU A 235 22.87 -2.98 12.59
CA GLU A 235 23.04 -1.72 13.34
C GLU A 235 23.94 -1.91 14.57
N ASN A 236 23.91 -3.10 15.19
CA ASN A 236 24.68 -3.42 16.38
C ASN A 236 26.04 -4.08 16.10
N MET A 237 26.49 -4.07 14.83
CA MET A 237 27.77 -4.68 14.47
C MET A 237 28.95 -3.75 14.78
N THR A 238 29.85 -4.18 15.67
CA THR A 238 31.06 -3.42 16.01
C THR A 238 32.04 -3.35 14.84
N PRO A 239 32.93 -2.31 14.75
CA PRO A 239 33.94 -2.21 13.71
C PRO A 239 34.83 -3.46 13.59
N ALA A 240 35.21 -4.06 14.72
CA ALA A 240 35.98 -5.30 14.74
C ALA A 240 35.23 -6.49 14.10
N LYS A 241 33.94 -6.63 14.36
CA LYS A 241 33.10 -7.66 13.70
C LYS A 241 32.93 -7.38 12.20
N LYS A 242 32.79 -6.10 11.79
CA LYS A 242 32.75 -5.73 10.38
C LYS A 242 34.03 -6.09 9.63
N ALA A 243 35.21 -5.89 10.26
CA ALA A 243 36.51 -6.23 9.66
C ALA A 243 36.72 -7.74 9.45
N LEU A 244 35.97 -8.58 10.17
CA LEU A 244 35.98 -10.03 10.07
C LEU A 244 34.76 -10.58 9.30
N ALA A 245 33.89 -9.72 8.78
CA ALA A 245 32.66 -10.13 8.11
C ALA A 245 32.93 -10.90 6.80
N PRO A 246 31.97 -11.68 6.33
CA PRO A 246 31.99 -12.22 4.98
C PRO A 246 31.91 -11.09 3.97
N LYS A 247 32.38 -11.33 2.75
CA LYS A 247 32.28 -10.40 1.64
C LYS A 247 31.93 -11.15 0.37
N ILE A 248 30.73 -10.91 -0.14
CA ILE A 248 30.26 -11.52 -1.37
C ILE A 248 30.88 -10.82 -2.58
N GLU A 249 31.37 -11.60 -3.53
CA GLU A 249 31.78 -11.14 -4.85
C GLU A 249 31.07 -11.97 -5.89
N MET A 250 30.42 -11.30 -6.85
CA MET A 250 29.67 -11.91 -7.95
C MET A 250 30.45 -11.75 -9.25
N SER A 251 30.51 -12.80 -10.10
CA SER A 251 31.08 -12.65 -11.45
C SER A 251 30.25 -11.73 -12.35
N ALA A 252 28.95 -11.61 -12.08
CA ALA A 252 28.04 -10.67 -12.75
C ALA A 252 26.78 -10.44 -11.90
N THR A 253 26.24 -9.24 -11.98
CA THR A 253 24.91 -8.87 -11.43
C THR A 253 23.87 -8.69 -12.53
N ASP A 254 24.30 -8.73 -13.80
CA ASP A 254 23.47 -8.75 -15.00
C ASP A 254 23.79 -10.01 -15.81
N LEU A 255 22.83 -10.92 -15.93
CA LEU A 255 22.99 -12.16 -16.68
C LEU A 255 22.17 -12.10 -17.97
N ASN A 256 22.87 -12.00 -19.09
CA ASN A 256 22.25 -12.04 -20.40
C ASN A 256 22.13 -13.49 -20.90
N LEU A 257 20.91 -14.00 -21.03
CA LEU A 257 20.61 -15.32 -21.52
C LEU A 257 20.28 -15.34 -23.02
N GLY A 258 20.14 -14.15 -23.65
CA GLY A 258 19.79 -13.99 -25.06
C GLY A 258 18.31 -14.25 -25.35
N SER A 259 18.02 -14.56 -26.61
CA SER A 259 16.68 -14.81 -27.12
C SER A 259 16.30 -16.28 -27.10
N PHE A 260 15.04 -16.57 -26.80
CA PHE A 260 14.55 -17.95 -26.78
C PHE A 260 14.61 -18.64 -28.15
N ASN A 261 14.35 -17.93 -29.27
CA ASN A 261 14.42 -18.48 -30.64
C ASN A 261 13.78 -19.88 -30.76
N GLY A 262 12.56 -20.03 -30.21
CA GLY A 262 11.83 -21.28 -30.19
C GLY A 262 12.24 -22.28 -29.09
N LYS A 263 13.28 -22.01 -28.32
CA LYS A 263 13.68 -22.84 -27.18
C LYS A 263 12.69 -22.62 -26.00
N LYS A 264 12.39 -23.69 -25.28
CA LYS A 264 11.53 -23.63 -24.11
C LYS A 264 12.23 -23.07 -22.85
N LYS A 265 13.57 -23.22 -22.79
CA LYS A 265 14.40 -22.85 -21.63
C LYS A 265 15.73 -22.26 -22.09
N LEU A 266 16.17 -21.22 -21.38
CA LEU A 266 17.53 -20.69 -21.48
C LEU A 266 18.26 -20.95 -20.16
N LYS A 267 19.56 -21.12 -20.19
CA LYS A 267 20.39 -21.44 -19.03
C LYS A 267 21.62 -20.54 -19.01
N GLY A 268 22.01 -20.14 -17.79
CA GLY A 268 23.26 -19.44 -17.56
C GLY A 268 23.81 -19.77 -16.18
N GLU A 269 25.01 -19.29 -15.88
CA GLU A 269 25.63 -19.48 -14.57
C GLU A 269 26.33 -18.20 -14.12
N ILE A 270 26.39 -18.00 -12.80
CA ILE A 270 27.10 -16.92 -12.13
C ILE A 270 27.96 -17.57 -11.05
N LEU A 271 29.18 -17.07 -10.90
CA LEU A 271 30.08 -17.48 -9.81
C LEU A 271 29.87 -16.53 -8.61
N ILE A 272 29.80 -17.12 -7.43
CA ILE A 272 29.71 -16.42 -6.15
C ILE A 272 30.95 -16.79 -5.35
N THR A 273 31.76 -15.81 -4.97
CA THR A 273 32.99 -15.99 -4.19
C THR A 273 32.87 -15.28 -2.85
N ASN A 274 33.28 -15.92 -1.78
CA ASN A 274 33.45 -15.27 -0.49
C ASN A 274 34.86 -14.70 -0.36
N LYS A 275 35.02 -13.39 -0.50
CA LYS A 275 36.29 -12.67 -0.31
C LYS A 275 36.51 -12.18 1.13
N GLY A 276 35.56 -12.46 2.03
CA GLY A 276 35.64 -12.08 3.43
C GLY A 276 36.45 -13.03 4.28
N LYS A 277 36.40 -12.83 5.59
CA LYS A 277 37.17 -13.59 6.59
C LYS A 277 36.33 -14.58 7.39
N SER A 278 35.00 -14.52 7.29
CA SER A 278 34.07 -15.46 7.91
C SER A 278 33.16 -16.09 6.86
N GLU A 279 32.42 -17.12 7.27
CA GLU A 279 31.48 -17.84 6.42
C GLU A 279 30.41 -16.87 5.86
N LEU A 280 30.28 -16.83 4.54
CA LEU A 280 29.19 -16.15 3.84
C LEU A 280 27.97 -17.07 3.82
N ASP A 281 26.86 -16.58 4.36
CA ASP A 281 25.59 -17.28 4.40
C ASP A 281 24.55 -16.56 3.51
N ILE A 282 24.11 -17.23 2.44
CA ILE A 282 23.01 -16.78 1.60
C ILE A 282 21.72 -17.26 2.27
N ARG A 283 21.12 -16.39 3.09
CA ARG A 283 19.98 -16.69 3.98
C ARG A 283 18.67 -16.89 3.23
N SER A 284 18.53 -16.19 2.10
CA SER A 284 17.34 -16.26 1.26
C SER A 284 17.72 -16.05 -0.19
N MET A 285 17.06 -16.78 -1.09
CA MET A 285 17.17 -16.61 -2.53
C MET A 285 15.78 -16.72 -3.14
N GLN A 286 15.29 -15.63 -3.68
CA GLN A 286 13.91 -15.47 -4.11
C GLN A 286 13.87 -14.85 -5.51
N MET A 287 12.82 -15.12 -6.25
CA MET A 287 12.60 -14.56 -7.59
C MET A 287 11.39 -13.63 -7.56
N PHE A 288 11.55 -12.42 -8.10
CA PHE A 288 10.43 -11.48 -8.28
C PHE A 288 9.43 -11.95 -9.33
N THR A 289 9.89 -12.82 -10.24
CA THR A 289 9.15 -13.17 -11.45
C THR A 289 8.98 -14.68 -11.53
N MET A 290 7.80 -15.13 -11.88
CA MET A 290 7.61 -16.53 -12.27
C MET A 290 8.49 -16.89 -13.48
N GLY A 291 8.85 -18.18 -13.62
CA GLY A 291 9.61 -18.67 -14.76
C GLY A 291 11.13 -18.58 -14.61
N LEU A 292 11.65 -18.09 -13.49
CA LEU A 292 13.04 -18.26 -13.11
C LEU A 292 13.20 -19.46 -12.17
N GLN A 293 14.19 -20.31 -12.44
CA GLN A 293 14.60 -21.41 -11.59
C GLN A 293 16.08 -21.22 -11.26
N VAL A 294 16.41 -21.23 -9.98
CA VAL A 294 17.78 -21.03 -9.49
C VAL A 294 18.24 -22.25 -8.72
N ASN A 295 19.44 -22.69 -8.98
CA ASN A 295 20.07 -23.79 -8.26
C ASN A 295 21.44 -23.35 -7.74
N LEU A 296 21.58 -23.32 -6.42
CA LEU A 296 22.82 -23.08 -5.70
C LEU A 296 23.11 -24.32 -4.86
N LYS A 297 24.22 -25.00 -5.14
CA LYS A 297 24.56 -26.27 -4.45
C LYS A 297 24.81 -26.09 -2.94
N LYS A 298 25.26 -24.90 -2.55
CA LYS A 298 25.72 -24.61 -1.19
C LYS A 298 25.43 -23.13 -0.88
N SER A 299 24.66 -22.86 0.16
CA SER A 299 24.33 -21.50 0.60
C SER A 299 25.36 -20.92 1.57
N LYS A 300 26.14 -21.77 2.27
CA LYS A 300 27.21 -21.39 3.19
C LYS A 300 28.56 -21.57 2.51
N ILE A 301 29.26 -20.47 2.26
CA ILE A 301 30.47 -20.40 1.44
C ILE A 301 31.63 -19.98 2.34
N GLN A 302 32.66 -20.82 2.44
CA GLN A 302 33.83 -20.54 3.28
C GLN A 302 34.70 -19.41 2.71
N PRO A 303 35.52 -18.73 3.54
CA PRO A 303 36.48 -17.75 3.06
C PRO A 303 37.34 -18.29 1.90
N GLY A 304 37.39 -17.53 0.78
CA GLY A 304 38.12 -17.91 -0.45
C GLY A 304 37.40 -18.93 -1.34
N GLU A 305 36.30 -19.52 -0.91
CA GLU A 305 35.54 -20.49 -1.69
C GLU A 305 34.69 -19.83 -2.78
N THR A 306 34.60 -20.48 -3.95
CA THR A 306 33.71 -20.07 -5.05
C THR A 306 32.70 -21.16 -5.34
N VAL A 307 31.44 -20.78 -5.46
CA VAL A 307 30.32 -21.67 -5.84
C VAL A 307 29.63 -21.17 -7.09
N LYS A 308 28.99 -22.10 -7.82
CA LYS A 308 28.22 -21.80 -9.03
C LYS A 308 26.72 -21.68 -8.71
N MET A 309 26.11 -20.58 -9.09
CA MET A 309 24.68 -20.41 -9.15
C MET A 309 24.21 -20.65 -10.60
N LYS A 310 23.38 -21.64 -10.80
CA LYS A 310 22.79 -21.94 -12.12
C LYS A 310 21.41 -21.30 -12.22
N VAL A 311 21.16 -20.57 -13.29
CA VAL A 311 19.89 -19.90 -13.59
C VAL A 311 19.26 -20.53 -14.80
N THR A 312 17.97 -20.81 -14.74
CA THR A 312 17.17 -21.28 -15.88
C THR A 312 15.96 -20.38 -16.04
N ALA A 313 15.78 -19.82 -17.21
CA ALA A 313 14.59 -19.07 -17.60
C ALA A 313 13.66 -19.98 -18.42
N VAL A 314 12.35 -19.99 -18.08
CA VAL A 314 11.31 -20.82 -18.72
C VAL A 314 10.34 -19.91 -19.46
N ALA A 315 10.31 -19.99 -20.79
CA ALA A 315 9.56 -19.07 -21.64
C ALA A 315 8.05 -19.01 -21.32
N ALA A 316 7.41 -20.18 -21.13
CA ALA A 316 5.96 -20.27 -20.90
C ALA A 316 5.53 -19.61 -19.57
N ASP A 317 6.38 -19.66 -18.56
CA ASP A 317 6.07 -19.14 -17.23
C ASP A 317 6.40 -17.63 -17.13
N LEU A 318 7.48 -17.19 -17.79
CA LEU A 318 7.81 -15.76 -17.89
C LEU A 318 6.70 -14.97 -18.59
N LYS A 319 6.06 -15.54 -19.63
CA LYS A 319 4.92 -14.91 -20.33
C LYS A 319 3.69 -14.72 -19.43
N LYS A 320 3.55 -15.52 -18.39
CA LYS A 320 2.43 -15.45 -17.41
C LYS A 320 2.71 -14.47 -16.27
N SER A 321 3.97 -14.08 -16.10
CA SER A 321 4.35 -13.18 -15.02
C SER A 321 3.89 -11.76 -15.29
N ARG A 322 3.31 -11.10 -14.26
CA ARG A 322 2.96 -9.69 -14.29
C ARG A 322 4.21 -8.81 -14.16
N VAL A 323 5.18 -9.25 -13.36
CA VAL A 323 6.45 -8.54 -13.17
C VAL A 323 7.30 -8.65 -14.45
N ARG A 324 7.57 -7.51 -15.07
CA ARG A 324 8.21 -7.43 -16.39
C ARG A 324 9.74 -7.57 -16.36
N HIS A 325 10.35 -7.35 -15.19
CA HIS A 325 11.81 -7.35 -15.04
C HIS A 325 12.27 -8.58 -14.23
N PRO A 326 12.66 -9.68 -14.91
CA PRO A 326 13.10 -10.89 -14.24
C PRO A 326 14.34 -10.63 -13.39
N ARG A 327 14.23 -10.86 -12.07
CA ARG A 327 15.29 -10.60 -11.10
C ARG A 327 15.37 -11.73 -10.06
N ILE A 328 16.58 -12.01 -9.59
CA ILE A 328 16.85 -12.90 -8.46
C ILE A 328 17.34 -12.02 -7.31
N LEU A 329 16.70 -12.14 -6.16
CA LEU A 329 17.10 -11.53 -4.92
C LEU A 329 17.85 -12.53 -4.07
N MET A 330 19.00 -12.15 -3.51
CA MET A 330 19.69 -12.86 -2.46
C MET A 330 19.83 -11.97 -1.22
N ILE A 331 19.51 -12.52 -0.06
CA ILE A 331 19.77 -11.91 1.24
C ILE A 331 20.96 -12.63 1.88
N THR A 332 21.96 -11.87 2.29
CA THR A 332 23.24 -12.40 2.79
C THR A 332 23.53 -11.90 4.20
N ASN A 333 24.55 -12.47 4.82
CA ASN A 333 25.11 -11.98 6.08
C ASN A 333 26.32 -11.03 5.86
N ASP A 334 26.59 -10.63 4.63
CA ASP A 334 27.56 -9.57 4.32
C ASP A 334 26.96 -8.20 4.68
N PRO A 335 27.53 -7.45 5.65
CA PRO A 335 26.96 -6.17 6.08
C PRO A 335 27.09 -5.06 5.03
N GLU A 336 27.98 -5.19 4.04
CA GLU A 336 28.13 -4.23 2.92
C GLU A 336 27.21 -4.61 1.75
N HIS A 337 26.83 -5.88 1.64
CA HIS A 337 25.98 -6.40 0.55
C HIS A 337 24.89 -7.32 1.14
N ALA A 338 24.12 -6.78 2.10
CA ALA A 338 23.00 -7.49 2.73
C ALA A 338 21.96 -7.96 1.72
N LYS A 339 21.79 -7.18 0.65
CA LYS A 339 20.96 -7.46 -0.52
C LYS A 339 21.80 -7.49 -1.78
N VAL A 340 21.65 -8.55 -2.56
CA VAL A 340 22.19 -8.66 -3.91
C VAL A 340 21.05 -8.97 -4.88
N VAL A 341 20.92 -8.15 -5.91
CA VAL A 341 19.93 -8.34 -6.98
C VAL A 341 20.66 -8.71 -8.25
N VAL A 342 20.27 -9.83 -8.87
CA VAL A 342 20.75 -10.25 -10.18
C VAL A 342 19.66 -10.04 -11.21
N LYS A 343 19.90 -9.17 -12.17
CA LYS A 343 19.01 -8.94 -13.33
C LYS A 343 19.19 -10.04 -14.36
N ILE A 344 18.10 -10.53 -14.92
CA ILE A 344 18.11 -11.58 -15.94
C ILE A 344 17.54 -11.00 -17.23
N ASN A 345 18.40 -10.85 -18.24
CA ASN A 345 18.02 -10.33 -19.54
C ASN A 345 17.70 -11.49 -20.47
N VAL A 346 16.45 -11.54 -20.93
CA VAL A 346 15.91 -12.52 -21.89
C VAL A 346 15.06 -11.81 -22.93
N GLN A 347 15.05 -12.34 -24.16
CA GLN A 347 14.24 -11.82 -25.28
C GLN A 347 13.43 -12.93 -25.94
#